data_02dc6308ea8d6f48110ede65203f7b29
#
_entry.id   02dc6308ea8d6f48110ede65203f7b29
#
_cell.length_a   1.000
_cell.length_b   1.000
_cell.length_c   1.000
_cell.angle_alpha   90.00
_cell.angle_beta   90.00
_cell.angle_gamma   90.00
#
_symmetry.space_group_name_H-M   'P 1'
#
loop_
_entity.id
_entity.type
_entity.pdbx_description
1 polymer ?
#
loop_
_entity_poly.entity_id
_entity_poly.type
_entity_poly.pdbx_seq_one_letter_code
_entity_poly.pdbx_strand_id
1 'polypeptide(L)' 'TIASAVEEQSATTNEMSRNVSEAAKGVGEIAENISGVSTAAIETTQGSSQTRDAASELSKLAVDLQSLVGKFKV' A
#
# COMPACT_ATOMS: atom_id res chain seq x y z
N THR A 1 39.67 -16.94 31.55
CA THR A 1 40.75 -15.94 31.43
C THR A 1 40.23 -14.66 30.75
N ILE A 2 40.96 -13.60 30.95
CA ILE A 2 40.61 -12.30 30.31
C ILE A 2 40.65 -12.40 28.81
N ALA A 3 41.61 -13.14 28.26
CA ALA A 3 41.72 -13.33 26.79
C ALA A 3 40.48 -14.03 26.24
N SER A 4 39.99 -15.04 26.95
CA SER A 4 38.77 -15.78 26.59
C SER A 4 37.54 -14.86 26.60
N ALA A 5 37.44 -14.04 27.64
CA ALA A 5 36.33 -13.09 27.77
C ALA A 5 36.33 -12.05 26.68
N VAL A 6 37.51 -11.56 26.28
CA VAL A 6 37.67 -10.60 25.19
C VAL A 6 37.27 -11.23 23.85
N GLU A 7 37.64 -12.48 23.61
CA GLU A 7 37.28 -13.21 22.41
C GLU A 7 35.76 -13.37 22.30
N GLU A 8 35.10 -13.74 23.40
CA GLU A 8 33.65 -13.89 23.46
C GLU A 8 32.97 -12.56 23.24
N GLN A 9 33.45 -11.49 23.83
CA GLN A 9 32.92 -10.15 23.66
C GLN A 9 33.07 -9.69 22.21
N SER A 10 34.21 -9.97 21.56
CA SER A 10 34.43 -9.62 20.16
C SER A 10 33.44 -10.36 19.27
N ALA A 11 33.24 -11.64 19.49
CA ALA A 11 32.29 -12.44 18.72
C ALA A 11 30.86 -11.92 18.91
N THR A 12 30.47 -11.63 20.14
CA THR A 12 29.15 -11.10 20.47
C THR A 12 28.96 -9.72 19.83
N THR A 13 29.99 -8.86 19.88
CA THR A 13 29.93 -7.52 19.29
C THR A 13 29.77 -7.59 17.77
N ASN A 14 30.47 -8.53 17.13
CA ASN A 14 30.34 -8.75 15.68
C ASN A 14 28.95 -9.23 15.31
N GLU A 15 28.35 -10.13 16.10
CA GLU A 15 26.98 -10.60 15.92
C GLU A 15 25.98 -9.45 16.08
N MET A 16 26.18 -8.61 17.11
CA MET A 16 25.33 -7.45 17.34
C MET A 16 25.38 -6.48 16.17
N SER A 17 26.58 -6.25 15.64
CA SER A 17 26.79 -5.38 14.47
C SER A 17 26.02 -5.91 13.26
N ARG A 18 26.09 -7.20 13.02
CA ARG A 18 25.37 -7.85 11.92
C ARG A 18 23.85 -7.73 12.12
N ASN A 19 23.40 -8.00 13.33
CA ASN A 19 21.98 -7.93 13.68
C ASN A 19 21.44 -6.51 13.51
N VAL A 20 22.21 -5.51 13.92
CA VAL A 20 21.83 -4.10 13.76
C VAL A 20 21.76 -3.75 12.28
N SER A 21 22.70 -4.22 11.49
CA SER A 21 22.71 -3.99 10.04
C SER A 21 21.49 -4.62 9.36
N GLU A 22 21.14 -5.84 9.74
CA GLU A 22 19.96 -6.54 9.24
C GLU A 22 18.68 -5.82 9.65
N ALA A 23 18.62 -5.35 10.88
CA ALA A 23 17.48 -4.59 11.40
C ALA A 23 17.30 -3.29 10.62
N ALA A 24 18.40 -2.59 10.33
CA ALA A 24 18.38 -1.35 9.55
C ALA A 24 17.87 -1.61 8.13
N LYS A 25 18.31 -2.71 7.54
CA LYS A 25 17.84 -3.13 6.21
C LYS A 25 16.33 -3.42 6.25
N GLY A 26 15.87 -4.13 7.27
CA GLY A 26 14.45 -4.44 7.46
C GLY A 26 13.61 -3.19 7.60
N VAL A 27 14.10 -2.21 8.36
CA VAL A 27 13.41 -0.91 8.53
C VAL A 27 13.29 -0.19 7.18
N GLY A 28 14.35 -0.24 6.37
CA GLY A 28 14.34 0.34 5.03
C GLY A 28 13.30 -0.31 4.13
N GLU A 29 13.18 -1.63 4.19
CA GLU A 29 12.18 -2.39 3.43
C GLU A 29 10.76 -2.04 3.88
N ILE A 30 10.55 -1.89 5.18
CA ILE A 30 9.26 -1.47 5.74
C ILE A 30 8.89 -0.08 5.23
N ALA A 31 9.85 0.84 5.21
CA ALA A 31 9.63 2.19 4.70
C ALA A 31 9.22 2.18 3.23
N GLU A 32 9.87 1.35 2.41
CA GLU A 32 9.51 1.16 1.00
C GLU A 32 8.10 0.60 0.86
N ASN A 33 7.76 -0.40 1.68
CA ASN A 33 6.44 -1.02 1.67
C ASN A 33 5.36 -0.02 2.06
N ILE A 34 5.62 0.82 3.06
CA ILE A 34 4.69 1.87 3.48
C ILE A 34 4.45 2.86 2.35
N SER A 35 5.51 3.24 1.64
CA SER A 35 5.41 4.13 0.48
C SER A 35 4.55 3.50 -0.62
N GLY A 36 4.75 2.20 -0.88
CA GLY A 36 3.96 1.44 -1.84
C GLY A 36 2.49 1.37 -1.47
N VAL A 37 2.20 1.12 -0.18
CA VAL A 37 0.83 1.08 0.33
C VAL A 37 0.16 2.46 0.19
N SER A 38 0.90 3.52 0.49
CA SER A 38 0.41 4.90 0.34
C SER A 38 0.02 5.19 -1.10
N THR A 39 0.87 4.81 -2.06
CA THR A 39 0.60 4.96 -3.49
C THR A 39 -0.63 4.16 -3.90
N ALA A 40 -0.73 2.91 -3.45
CA ALA A 40 -1.87 2.05 -3.73
C ALA A 40 -3.18 2.62 -3.16
N ALA A 41 -3.11 3.22 -1.96
CA ALA A 41 -4.27 3.85 -1.33
C ALA A 41 -4.75 5.06 -2.14
N ILE A 42 -3.82 5.85 -2.66
CA ILE A 42 -4.16 7.00 -3.52
C ILE A 42 -4.81 6.51 -4.81
N GLU A 43 -4.25 5.49 -5.43
CA GLU A 43 -4.80 4.89 -6.66
C GLU A 43 -6.19 4.31 -6.41
N THR A 44 -6.40 3.66 -5.27
CA THR A 44 -7.70 3.09 -4.88
C THR A 44 -8.73 4.22 -4.71
N THR A 45 -8.33 5.32 -4.08
CA THR A 45 -9.20 6.49 -3.89
C THR A 45 -9.61 7.09 -5.24
N GLN A 46 -8.66 7.22 -6.15
CA GLN A 46 -8.91 7.72 -7.52
C GLN A 46 -9.84 6.78 -8.29
N GLY A 47 -9.58 5.47 -8.19
CA GLY A 47 -10.42 4.44 -8.81
C GLY A 47 -11.84 4.46 -8.28
N SER A 48 -12.00 4.64 -6.96
CA SER A 48 -13.31 4.74 -6.32
C SER A 48 -14.08 5.97 -6.80
N SER A 49 -13.38 7.09 -6.95
CA SER A 49 -13.97 8.33 -7.46
C SER A 49 -14.45 8.15 -8.90
N GLN A 50 -13.63 7.52 -9.74
CA GLN A 50 -13.98 7.21 -11.13
C GLN A 50 -15.16 6.26 -11.21
N THR A 51 -15.21 5.26 -10.34
CA THR A 51 -16.33 4.31 -10.26
C THR A 51 -17.62 5.04 -9.89
N ARG A 52 -17.53 5.98 -8.95
CA ARG A 52 -18.68 6.80 -8.53
C ARG A 52 -19.20 7.64 -9.70
N ASP A 53 -18.29 8.26 -10.44
CA ASP A 53 -18.65 9.07 -11.62
C ASP A 53 -19.31 8.19 -12.69
N ALA A 54 -18.76 7.02 -12.94
CA ALA A 54 -19.32 6.07 -13.92
C ALA A 54 -20.72 5.60 -13.49
N ALA A 55 -20.90 5.32 -12.20
CA ALA A 55 -22.20 4.91 -11.64
C ALA A 55 -23.22 6.03 -11.79
N SER A 56 -22.79 7.27 -11.57
CA SER A 56 -23.66 8.46 -11.73
C SER A 56 -24.10 8.61 -13.19
N GLU A 57 -23.18 8.42 -14.14
CA GLU A 57 -23.47 8.47 -15.57
C GLU A 57 -24.42 7.36 -15.97
N LEU A 58 -24.22 6.15 -15.45
CA LEU A 58 -25.09 5.02 -15.72
C LEU A 58 -26.51 5.29 -15.21
N SER A 59 -26.63 5.87 -14.03
CA SER A 59 -27.89 6.26 -13.44
C SER A 59 -28.62 7.27 -14.34
N LYS A 60 -27.88 8.24 -14.84
CA LYS A 60 -28.39 9.27 -15.75
C LYS A 60 -28.88 8.64 -17.05
N LEU A 61 -28.08 7.73 -17.60
CA LEU A 61 -28.44 6.99 -18.82
C LEU A 61 -29.72 6.16 -18.65
N ALA A 62 -29.85 5.52 -17.49
CA ALA A 62 -31.04 4.73 -17.15
C ALA A 62 -32.30 5.62 -17.13
N VAL A 63 -32.19 6.80 -16.55
CA VAL A 63 -33.29 7.77 -16.52
C VAL A 63 -33.61 8.26 -17.93
N ASP A 64 -32.60 8.56 -18.74
CA ASP A 64 -32.77 8.99 -20.12
C ASP A 64 -33.45 7.90 -20.95
N LEU A 65 -33.05 6.64 -20.76
CA LEU A 65 -33.66 5.50 -21.43
C LEU A 65 -35.13 5.32 -21.04
N GLN A 66 -35.43 5.47 -19.77
CA GLN A 66 -36.81 5.41 -19.27
C GLN A 66 -37.66 6.49 -19.92
N SER A 67 -37.12 7.69 -20.03
CA SER A 67 -37.79 8.81 -20.68
C SER A 67 -38.07 8.51 -22.17
N LEU A 68 -37.04 7.96 -22.84
CA LEU A 68 -37.14 7.60 -24.27
C LEU A 68 -38.18 6.50 -24.49
N VAL A 69 -38.16 5.45 -23.67
CA VAL A 69 -39.11 4.36 -23.72
C VAL A 69 -40.52 4.88 -23.44
N GLY A 70 -40.65 5.79 -22.50
CA GLY A 70 -41.91 6.44 -22.21
C GLY A 70 -42.52 7.17 -23.39
N LYS A 71 -41.68 7.81 -24.22
CA LYS A 71 -42.12 8.49 -25.43
C LYS A 71 -42.64 7.52 -26.50
N PHE A 72 -42.02 6.34 -26.56
CA PHE A 72 -42.42 5.32 -27.54
C PHE A 72 -43.63 4.51 -27.10
N LYS A 73 -44.00 4.58 -25.84
CA LYS A 73 -45.07 3.78 -25.25
C LYS A 73 -46.44 4.37 -25.52
N VAL A 74 -46.52 5.51 -26.12
CA VAL A 74 -47.77 6.14 -26.51
C VAL A 74 -48.33 5.50 -27.76
#